data_bfc5864883f223eddfeaa0d842c419a3
#
_entry.id   bfc5864883f223eddfeaa0d842c419a3
#
_cell.length_a   1.000
_cell.length_b   1.000
_cell.length_c   1.000
_cell.angle_alpha   90.00
_cell.angle_beta   90.00
_cell.angle_gamma   90.00
#
_symmetry.space_group_name_H-M   'P 1'
#
loop_
_entity.id
_entity.type
_entity.pdbx_description
1 polymer ?
#
loop_
_entity_poly.entity_id
_entity_poly.type
_entity_poly.pdbx_seq_one_letter_code
_entity_poly.pdbx_strand_id
1 'polypeptide(L)' 'MFRIGEVHIEDDVFIGVNVIICNSVTIGKGAIIGAGSIVTKDSPPYQVWAGNPARYIKDREH' A
#
# COMPACT_ATOMS: atom_id res chain seq x y z
N MET A 1 15.66 11.22 12.22
CA MET A 1 15.56 9.91 11.59
C MET A 1 14.33 9.18 12.10
N PHE A 2 13.58 8.63 11.23
CA PHE A 2 12.49 7.82 11.69
C PHE A 2 12.77 6.37 11.41
N ARG A 3 12.10 5.52 12.10
CA ARG A 3 12.22 4.10 11.91
C ARG A 3 10.96 3.57 11.33
N ILE A 4 11.16 2.67 10.44
CA ILE A 4 10.05 1.90 9.92
C ILE A 4 10.02 0.62 10.71
N GLY A 5 8.92 0.34 11.34
CA GLY A 5 8.74 -0.92 12.00
C GLY A 5 8.58 -2.00 10.96
N GLU A 6 7.80 -3.00 11.26
CA GLU A 6 7.62 -4.07 10.32
C GLU A 6 6.60 -3.68 9.29
N VAL A 7 7.02 -3.68 8.04
CA VAL A 7 6.13 -3.50 6.91
C VAL A 7 6.12 -4.82 6.16
N HIS A 8 4.92 -5.36 5.94
CA HIS A 8 4.77 -6.64 5.25
C HIS A 8 4.15 -6.39 3.89
N ILE A 9 4.85 -6.80 2.85
CA ILE A 9 4.37 -6.67 1.48
C ILE A 9 4.24 -8.07 0.92
N GLU A 10 3.03 -8.47 0.60
CA GLU A 10 2.76 -9.82 0.14
C GLU A 10 3.03 -9.95 -1.35
N ASP A 11 2.70 -11.11 -1.92
CA ASP A 11 3.06 -11.40 -3.30
C ASP A 11 2.23 -10.58 -4.28
N ASP A 12 2.80 -10.34 -5.46
CA ASP A 12 2.12 -9.69 -6.58
C ASP A 12 1.65 -8.28 -6.30
N VAL A 13 2.27 -7.60 -5.36
CA VAL A 13 1.95 -6.21 -5.05
C VAL A 13 2.67 -5.31 -6.04
N PHE A 14 1.95 -4.30 -6.53
CA PHE A 14 2.55 -3.26 -7.35
C PHE A 14 2.52 -1.95 -6.59
N ILE A 15 3.67 -1.35 -6.41
CA ILE A 15 3.80 -0.08 -5.69
C ILE A 15 4.40 0.95 -6.63
N GLY A 16 3.68 2.04 -6.81
CA GLY A 16 4.14 3.13 -7.65
C GLY A 16 5.33 3.85 -7.05
N VAL A 17 5.84 4.85 -7.77
CA VAL A 17 7.03 5.58 -7.29
C VAL A 17 6.67 6.52 -6.15
N ASN A 18 7.66 6.81 -5.32
CA ASN A 18 7.53 7.78 -4.23
C ASN A 18 6.42 7.47 -3.23
N VAL A 19 6.18 6.19 -2.98
CA VAL A 19 5.20 5.76 -2.00
C VAL A 19 5.88 5.67 -0.64
N ILE A 20 5.19 6.16 0.38
CA ILE A 20 5.64 6.06 1.76
C ILE A 20 4.69 5.12 2.47
N ILE A 21 5.24 4.09 3.10
CA ILE A 21 4.45 3.12 3.84
C ILE A 21 4.79 3.27 5.31
N CYS A 22 3.78 3.54 6.11
CA CYS A 22 3.98 3.79 7.51
C CYS A 22 4.22 2.50 8.28
N ASN A 23 4.58 2.68 9.54
CA ASN A 23 4.92 1.59 10.44
C ASN A 23 3.80 0.56 10.55
N SER A 24 4.19 -0.70 10.58
CA SER A 24 3.29 -1.80 10.92
C SER A 24 2.12 -1.97 9.94
N VAL A 25 2.33 -1.57 8.69
CA VAL A 25 1.31 -1.72 7.66
C VAL A 25 1.56 -2.98 6.86
N THR A 26 0.49 -3.67 6.52
CA THR A 26 0.53 -4.84 5.63
C THR A 26 -0.14 -4.50 4.31
N ILE A 27 0.58 -4.75 3.22
CA ILE A 27 0.04 -4.60 1.88
C ILE A 27 -0.33 -5.98 1.39
N GLY A 28 -1.60 -6.23 1.23
CA GLY A 28 -2.11 -7.56 0.92
C GLY A 28 -1.77 -8.02 -0.50
N LYS A 29 -1.85 -9.32 -0.69
CA LYS A 29 -1.49 -9.94 -1.96
C LYS A 29 -2.23 -9.28 -3.11
N GLY A 30 -1.49 -8.97 -4.17
CA GLY A 30 -2.07 -8.42 -5.39
C GLY A 30 -2.56 -6.99 -5.29
N ALA A 31 -2.30 -6.30 -4.19
CA ALA A 31 -2.73 -4.91 -4.05
C ALA A 31 -1.91 -4.00 -4.96
N ILE A 32 -2.50 -2.87 -5.32
CA ILE A 32 -1.83 -1.84 -6.10
C ILE A 32 -1.87 -0.55 -5.31
N ILE A 33 -0.70 0.06 -5.14
CA ILE A 33 -0.58 1.34 -4.45
C ILE A 33 -0.14 2.38 -5.46
N GLY A 34 -0.96 3.41 -5.65
CA GLY A 34 -0.67 4.44 -6.63
C GLY A 34 0.53 5.30 -6.24
N ALA A 35 1.16 5.90 -7.26
CA ALA A 35 2.35 6.72 -7.06
C ALA A 35 2.06 7.88 -6.11
N GLY A 36 3.04 8.21 -5.29
CA GLY A 36 2.97 9.36 -4.39
C GLY A 36 2.07 9.15 -3.19
N SER A 37 1.60 7.93 -2.95
CA SER A 37 0.68 7.65 -1.86
C SER A 37 1.41 7.58 -0.53
N ILE A 38 0.68 7.88 0.53
CA ILE A 38 1.16 7.69 1.90
C ILE A 38 0.23 6.70 2.56
N VAL A 39 0.71 5.47 2.76
CA VAL A 39 -0.10 4.36 3.24
C VAL A 39 -0.01 4.31 4.75
N THR A 40 -1.12 4.57 5.40
CA THR A 40 -1.17 4.61 6.86
C THR A 40 -1.97 3.46 7.46
N LYS A 41 -2.65 2.67 6.62
CA LYS A 41 -3.46 1.54 7.05
C LYS A 41 -3.18 0.36 6.15
N ASP A 42 -3.51 -0.83 6.63
CA ASP A 42 -3.36 -2.04 5.83
C ASP A 42 -4.20 -1.94 4.56
N SER A 43 -3.63 -2.42 3.47
CA SER A 43 -4.35 -2.51 2.20
C SER A 43 -4.77 -3.96 2.00
N PRO A 44 -6.06 -4.24 1.93
CA PRO A 44 -6.51 -5.62 1.71
C PRO A 44 -6.05 -6.16 0.35
N PRO A 45 -6.07 -7.49 0.19
CA PRO A 45 -5.66 -8.09 -1.07
C PRO A 45 -6.49 -7.60 -2.24
N TYR A 46 -5.84 -7.47 -3.38
CA TYR A 46 -6.48 -7.19 -4.68
C TYR A 46 -7.29 -5.90 -4.69
N GLN A 47 -6.82 -4.91 -3.95
CA GLN A 47 -7.43 -3.59 -3.97
C GLN A 47 -6.44 -2.55 -4.45
N VAL A 48 -6.96 -1.51 -5.07
CA VAL A 48 -6.17 -0.37 -5.50
C VAL A 48 -6.38 0.76 -4.51
N TRP A 49 -5.29 1.23 -3.95
CA TRP A 49 -5.31 2.32 -2.98
C TRP A 49 -4.38 3.43 -3.45
N ALA A 50 -4.75 4.68 -3.19
CA ALA A 50 -3.92 5.82 -3.58
C ALA A 50 -4.28 7.04 -2.77
N GLY A 51 -3.36 8.00 -2.75
CA GLY A 51 -3.58 9.29 -2.13
C GLY A 51 -2.80 9.50 -0.85
N ASN A 52 -3.08 10.61 -0.20
CA ASN A 52 -2.43 11.01 1.05
C ASN A 52 -3.50 11.51 2.02
N PRO A 53 -3.90 10.71 3.01
CA PRO A 53 -3.52 9.31 3.18
C PRO A 53 -4.16 8.44 2.11
N ALA A 54 -3.54 7.31 1.84
CA ALA A 54 -4.05 6.41 0.82
C ALA A 54 -5.43 5.89 1.20
N ARG A 55 -6.31 5.82 0.22
CA ARG A 55 -7.68 5.38 0.39
C ARG A 55 -8.03 4.36 -0.66
N TYR A 56 -9.00 3.53 -0.37
CA TYR A 56 -9.52 2.55 -1.30
C TYR A 56 -10.09 3.26 -2.54
N ILE A 57 -9.69 2.80 -3.70
CA ILE A 57 -10.17 3.31 -4.98
C ILE A 57 -11.14 2.31 -5.60
N LYS A 58 -10.68 1.09 -5.78
CA LYS A 58 -11.48 0.05 -6.42
C LYS A 58 -10.79 -1.28 -6.21
N ASP A 59 -11.50 -2.34 -6.53
CA ASP A 59 -10.91 -3.66 -6.56
C ASP A 59 -10.05 -3.82 -7.81
N ARG A 60 -8.97 -4.57 -7.68
CA ARG A 60 -8.13 -4.91 -8.81
C ARG A 60 -8.71 -6.13 -9.50
N GLU A 61 -8.80 -6.07 -10.82
CA GLU A 61 -9.18 -7.26 -11.58
C GLU A 61 -8.03 -8.25 -11.58
N HIS A 62 -8.35 -9.53 -11.42
CA HIS A 62 -7.33 -10.56 -11.42
C HIS A 62 -7.90 -11.91 -11.79
#